data_fe5d195363cfbb9b507a863fc0018075
#
_entry.id   fe5d195363cfbb9b507a863fc0018075
#
_cell.length_a   1.000
_cell.length_b   1.000
_cell.length_c   1.000
_cell.angle_alpha   90.00
_cell.angle_beta   90.00
_cell.angle_gamma   90.00
#
_symmetry.space_group_name_H-M   'P 1'
#
loop_
_entity.id
_entity.type
_entity.pdbx_description
1 polymer ?
#
loop_
_entity_poly.entity_id
_entity_poly.type
_entity_poly.pdbx_seq_one_letter_code
_entity_poly.pdbx_strand_id
1 'polypeptide(L)' 'MAGRVYMAGQHHFHKAIKEITWPCSKDEFILRVGHKEVPVDWNEKKTIRELVEKIEVNNFENAAAFYNAWFASMY' A
#
# COMPACT_ATOMS: atom_id res chain seq x y z
N MET A 1 21.33 0.71 1.48
CA MET A 1 20.60 1.38 2.55
C MET A 1 19.13 1.04 2.47
N ALA A 2 18.69 0.31 3.46
CA ALA A 2 17.32 -0.15 3.50
C ALA A 2 16.30 1.00 3.47
N GLY A 3 16.60 2.08 4.18
CA GLY A 3 15.69 3.22 4.22
C GLY A 3 15.47 3.87 2.86
N ARG A 4 16.49 3.90 2.03
CA ARG A 4 16.38 4.49 0.70
C ARG A 4 15.49 3.66 -0.21
N VAL A 5 15.65 2.34 -0.17
CA VAL A 5 14.82 1.44 -0.95
C VAL A 5 13.36 1.54 -0.49
N TYR A 6 13.17 1.60 0.81
CA TYR A 6 11.87 1.74 1.41
C TYR A 6 11.17 3.01 0.94
N MET A 7 11.89 4.12 0.91
CA MET A 7 11.32 5.38 0.46
C MET A 7 10.92 5.32 -1.02
N ALA A 8 11.69 4.65 -1.84
CA ALA A 8 11.36 4.47 -3.24
C ALA A 8 10.06 3.67 -3.40
N GLY A 9 9.93 2.60 -2.64
CA GLY A 9 8.70 1.80 -2.64
C GLY A 9 7.50 2.61 -2.20
N GLN A 10 7.68 3.43 -1.16
CA GLN A 10 6.64 4.29 -0.65
C GLN A 10 6.17 5.30 -1.70
N HIS A 11 7.12 5.88 -2.41
CA HIS A 11 6.81 6.85 -3.46
C HIS A 11 5.97 6.20 -4.57
N HIS A 12 6.37 5.04 -5.02
CA HIS A 12 5.62 4.31 -6.05
C HIS A 12 4.25 3.91 -5.57
N PHE A 13 4.15 3.48 -4.33
CA PHE A 13 2.88 3.13 -3.72
C PHE A 13 1.96 4.33 -3.67
N HIS A 14 2.48 5.47 -3.23
CA HIS A 14 1.71 6.70 -3.16
C HIS A 14 1.15 7.08 -4.54
N LYS A 15 1.95 6.98 -5.58
CA LYS A 15 1.49 7.27 -6.94
C LYS A 15 0.41 6.28 -7.38
N ALA A 16 0.57 5.01 -7.03
CA ALA A 16 -0.36 3.98 -7.44
C ALA A 16 -1.75 4.16 -6.83
N ILE A 17 -1.81 4.64 -5.60
CA ILE A 17 -3.09 4.80 -4.90
C ILE A 17 -3.71 6.18 -5.05
N LYS A 18 -3.13 7.02 -5.89
CA LYS A 18 -3.58 8.39 -6.08
C LYS A 18 -5.04 8.48 -6.54
N GLU A 19 -5.49 7.47 -7.26
CA GLU A 19 -6.86 7.42 -7.77
C GLU A 19 -7.89 6.95 -6.76
N ILE A 20 -7.46 6.53 -5.57
CA ILE A 20 -8.38 6.05 -4.54
C ILE A 20 -9.16 7.21 -3.94
N THR A 21 -10.46 7.01 -3.81
CA THR A 21 -11.35 7.96 -3.16
C THR A 21 -11.58 7.52 -1.72
N TRP A 22 -11.32 8.41 -0.79
CA TRP A 22 -11.49 8.10 0.63
C TRP A 22 -12.84 8.60 1.13
N PRO A 23 -13.49 7.90 2.06
CA PRO A 23 -13.07 6.63 2.66
C PRO A 23 -13.19 5.47 1.67
N CYS A 24 -12.44 4.41 1.93
CA CYS A 24 -12.38 3.25 1.05
C CYS A 24 -12.27 1.98 1.89
N SER A 25 -13.01 0.95 1.52
CA SER A 25 -12.87 -0.34 2.18
C SER A 25 -11.63 -1.06 1.64
N LYS A 26 -11.11 -2.00 2.42
CA LYS A 26 -9.98 -2.81 2.01
C LYS A 26 -10.29 -3.57 0.72
N ASP A 27 -11.48 -4.16 0.64
CA ASP A 27 -11.86 -4.92 -0.55
C ASP A 27 -11.92 -4.05 -1.79
N GLU A 28 -12.48 -2.86 -1.66
CA GLU A 28 -12.55 -1.93 -2.78
C GLU A 28 -11.17 -1.42 -3.17
N PHE A 29 -10.30 -1.18 -2.19
CA PHE A 29 -8.94 -0.79 -2.43
C PHE A 29 -8.22 -1.84 -3.27
N ILE A 30 -8.33 -3.11 -2.88
CA ILE A 30 -7.70 -4.21 -3.61
C ILE A 30 -8.30 -4.33 -5.01
N LEU A 31 -9.60 -4.16 -5.14
CA LEU A 31 -10.27 -4.24 -6.44
C LEU A 31 -9.74 -3.18 -7.41
N ARG A 32 -9.52 -1.97 -6.91
CA ARG A 32 -9.11 -0.86 -7.78
C ARG A 32 -7.63 -0.87 -8.10
N VAL A 33 -6.78 -1.12 -7.13
CA VAL A 33 -5.32 -0.98 -7.33
C VAL A 33 -4.53 -2.23 -6.98
N GLY A 34 -5.18 -3.29 -6.51
CA GLY A 34 -4.48 -4.48 -6.06
C GLY A 34 -3.64 -5.16 -7.12
N HIS A 35 -3.97 -4.98 -8.39
CA HIS A 35 -3.22 -5.58 -9.50
C HIS A 35 -1.91 -4.85 -9.80
N LYS A 36 -1.74 -3.65 -9.29
CA LYS A 36 -0.53 -2.86 -9.57
C LYS A 36 0.64 -3.39 -8.78
N GLU A 37 1.81 -3.35 -9.40
CA GLU A 37 3.05 -3.77 -8.75
C GLU A 37 3.83 -2.57 -8.27
N VAL A 38 4.43 -2.71 -7.09
CA VAL A 38 5.30 -1.68 -6.52
C VAL A 38 6.60 -2.33 -6.06
N PRO A 39 7.73 -1.63 -6.19
CA PRO A 39 8.99 -2.17 -5.70
C PRO A 39 9.01 -2.15 -4.18
N VAL A 40 9.36 -3.28 -3.58
CA VAL A 40 9.51 -3.41 -2.13
C VAL A 40 10.96 -3.55 -1.74
N ASP A 41 11.79 -3.88 -2.71
CA ASP A 41 13.23 -3.97 -2.56
C ASP A 41 13.81 -3.68 -3.93
N TRP A 42 15.10 -3.47 -4.04
CA TRP A 42 15.72 -3.04 -5.30
C TRP A 42 15.58 -4.04 -6.43
N ASN A 43 15.40 -5.31 -6.13
CA ASN A 43 15.19 -6.31 -7.17
C ASN A 43 13.97 -7.17 -6.91
N GLU A 44 13.04 -6.65 -6.11
CA GLU A 44 11.81 -7.37 -5.79
C GLU A 44 10.61 -6.45 -5.90
N LYS A 45 9.57 -6.94 -6.56
CA LYS A 45 8.30 -6.23 -6.70
C LYS A 45 7.20 -7.11 -6.13
N LYS A 46 6.19 -6.48 -5.55
CA LYS A 46 4.99 -7.16 -5.09
C LYS A 46 3.77 -6.39 -5.54
N THR A 47 2.66 -7.10 -5.69
CA THR A 47 1.40 -6.43 -5.98
C THR A 47 0.90 -5.72 -4.74
N ILE A 48 0.14 -4.66 -4.97
CA ILE A 48 -0.50 -3.95 -3.86
C ILE A 48 -1.40 -4.90 -3.08
N ARG A 49 -2.06 -5.81 -3.77
CA ARG A 49 -2.90 -6.82 -3.13
C ARG A 49 -2.12 -7.61 -2.08
N GLU A 50 -0.93 -8.08 -2.42
CA GLU A 50 -0.11 -8.84 -1.48
C GLU A 50 0.23 -8.05 -0.24
N LEU A 51 0.50 -6.76 -0.42
CA LEU A 51 0.87 -5.88 0.70
C LEU A 51 -0.34 -5.54 1.56
N VAL A 52 -1.48 -5.32 0.94
CA VAL A 52 -2.68 -4.87 1.64
C VAL A 52 -3.41 -6.02 2.32
N GLU A 53 -3.29 -7.23 1.80
CA GLU A 53 -3.92 -8.39 2.42
C GLU A 53 -3.47 -8.63 3.85
N LYS A 54 -2.26 -8.19 4.19
CA LYS A 54 -1.71 -8.33 5.54
C LYS A 54 -2.29 -7.35 6.53
N ILE A 55 -2.95 -6.31 6.04
CA ILE A 55 -3.54 -5.29 6.90
C ILE A 55 -4.84 -5.84 7.50
N GLU A 56 -4.96 -5.76 8.81
CA GLU A 56 -6.13 -6.28 9.51
C GLU A 56 -7.33 -5.34 9.46
N VAL A 57 -7.07 -4.05 9.25
CA VAL A 57 -8.14 -3.05 9.16
C VAL A 57 -8.90 -3.21 7.85
N ASN A 58 -10.23 -3.16 7.92
CA ASN A 58 -11.08 -3.38 6.76
C ASN A 58 -11.56 -2.10 6.08
N ASN A 59 -11.38 -0.96 6.71
CA ASN A 59 -11.78 0.32 6.16
C ASN A 59 -10.72 1.37 6.44
N PHE A 60 -10.50 2.23 5.46
CA PHE A 60 -9.55 3.33 5.56
C PHE A 60 -10.29 4.64 5.39
N GLU A 61 -10.28 5.48 6.42
CA GLU A 61 -10.99 6.76 6.38
C GLU A 61 -10.29 7.78 5.49
N ASN A 62 -8.98 7.70 5.41
CA ASN A 62 -8.18 8.59 4.59
C ASN A 62 -6.82 7.96 4.33
N ALA A 63 -5.99 8.63 3.53
CA ALA A 63 -4.68 8.09 3.18
C ALA A 63 -3.79 7.89 4.41
N ALA A 64 -3.83 8.81 5.38
CA ALA A 64 -3.02 8.69 6.59
C ALA A 64 -3.40 7.44 7.38
N ALA A 65 -4.69 7.16 7.51
CA ALA A 65 -5.16 5.96 8.20
C ALA A 65 -4.67 4.70 7.48
N PHE A 66 -4.71 4.70 6.15
CA PHE A 66 -4.20 3.59 5.37
C PHE A 66 -2.71 3.36 5.63
N TYR A 67 -1.90 4.42 5.53
CA TYR A 67 -0.46 4.28 5.72
C TYR A 67 -0.12 3.80 7.13
N ASN A 68 -0.83 4.29 8.13
CA ASN A 68 -0.61 3.85 9.52
C ASN A 68 -0.89 2.35 9.65
N ALA A 69 -1.98 1.87 9.06
CA ALA A 69 -2.34 0.46 9.11
C ALA A 69 -1.31 -0.38 8.35
N TRP A 70 -0.86 0.12 7.21
CA TRP A 70 0.14 -0.58 6.41
C TRP A 70 1.46 -0.71 7.16
N PHE A 71 1.95 0.38 7.72
CA PHE A 71 3.20 0.34 8.48
C PHE A 71 3.08 -0.60 9.68
N ALA A 72 1.94 -0.59 10.37
CA ALA A 72 1.71 -1.48 11.49
C ALA A 72 1.77 -2.95 11.07
N SER A 73 1.33 -3.27 9.86
CA SER A 73 1.33 -4.65 9.35
C SER A 73 2.73 -5.15 9.00
N MET A 74 3.69 -4.25 8.90
CA MET A 74 5.08 -4.61 8.56
C MET A 74 5.90 -5.00 9.78
N TYR A 75 5.37 -4.82 10.98
CA TYR A 75 6.03 -5.17 12.24
C TYR A 75 5.28 -6.30 12.96
#